data_9bff4aa43c116e7fd2aa7c4f51d9681e
#
_entry.id   9bff4aa43c116e7fd2aa7c4f51d9681e
#
_cell.length_a   1.000
_cell.length_b   1.000
_cell.length_c   1.000
_cell.angle_alpha   90.00
_cell.angle_beta   90.00
_cell.angle_gamma   90.00
#
_symmetry.space_group_name_H-M   'P 1'
#
loop_
_entity.id
_entity.type
_entity.pdbx_description
1 polymer ?
#
loop_
_entity_poly.entity_id
_entity_poly.type
_entity_poly.pdbx_seq_one_letter_code
_entity_poly.pdbx_strand_id
1 'polypeptide(L)'
;MSRGDALAGATDGIISIGAARHQLRNLLAIVSALISQALDGDRPALEAGREIAARVAMLTRITDLMLQPHAQFSDLDTLVRVALAEGGTGRIRIKGPPLPIASANGAALALALHELEVHALSSGALTVREGYVEVRWEVSALDEPYLWLQWAERDGPRHRSPLPDGLGKRLLLTATPRRLRGQADIQELPSGLIWSLHAPVAALRA
;
A
#
# COMPACT_ATOMS: atom_id res chain seq x y z
N MET A 1 -24.18 37.75 12.88
CA MET A 1 -23.97 36.29 12.64
C MET A 1 -25.12 35.80 11.78
N SER A 2 -24.85 35.51 10.53
CA SER A 2 -25.88 35.21 9.51
C SER A 2 -26.23 33.74 9.49
N ARG A 3 -27.54 33.43 9.21
CA ARG A 3 -28.07 32.08 9.03
C ARG A 3 -27.30 31.25 7.99
N GLY A 4 -26.51 31.87 7.12
CA GLY A 4 -25.68 31.25 6.10
C GLY A 4 -24.48 30.47 6.67
N ASP A 5 -23.84 30.98 7.71
CA ASP A 5 -22.64 30.35 8.31
C ASP A 5 -22.96 29.05 9.05
N ALA A 6 -24.16 28.96 9.65
CA ALA A 6 -24.59 27.75 10.33
C ALA A 6 -24.94 26.59 9.38
N LEU A 7 -25.44 26.90 8.19
CA LEU A 7 -25.75 25.90 7.15
C LEU A 7 -24.49 25.37 6.47
N ALA A 8 -23.49 26.22 6.23
CA ALA A 8 -22.21 25.79 5.65
C ALA A 8 -21.45 24.83 6.60
N GLY A 9 -21.38 25.16 7.89
CA GLY A 9 -20.73 24.30 8.88
C GLY A 9 -21.45 22.94 9.08
N ALA A 10 -22.79 22.90 8.96
CA ALA A 10 -23.54 21.65 9.04
C ALA A 10 -23.33 20.76 7.80
N THR A 11 -23.19 21.35 6.61
CA THR A 11 -22.96 20.62 5.35
C THR A 11 -21.55 20.02 5.34
N ASP A 12 -20.54 20.77 5.78
CA ASP A 12 -19.15 20.27 5.91
C ASP A 12 -19.05 19.12 6.93
N GLY A 13 -19.77 19.22 8.06
CA GLY A 13 -19.83 18.16 9.07
C GLY A 13 -20.47 16.88 8.53
N ILE A 14 -21.53 16.96 7.74
CA ILE A 14 -22.22 15.81 7.14
C ILE A 14 -21.36 15.15 6.06
N ILE A 15 -20.66 15.91 5.24
CA ILE A 15 -19.71 15.40 4.23
C ILE A 15 -18.55 14.69 4.92
N SER A 16 -18.00 15.24 6.00
CA SER A 16 -16.94 14.64 6.80
C SER A 16 -17.38 13.30 7.44
N ILE A 17 -18.58 13.22 8.00
CA ILE A 17 -19.12 11.97 8.58
C ILE A 17 -19.37 10.92 7.50
N GLY A 18 -19.87 11.32 6.33
CA GLY A 18 -20.08 10.43 5.19
C GLY A 18 -18.77 9.82 4.67
N ALA A 19 -17.75 10.62 4.52
CA ALA A 19 -16.41 10.20 4.13
C ALA A 19 -15.78 9.25 5.16
N ALA A 20 -15.86 9.59 6.46
CA ALA A 20 -15.36 8.75 7.54
C ALA A 20 -16.06 7.38 7.59
N ARG A 21 -17.39 7.34 7.41
CA ARG A 21 -18.17 6.08 7.34
C ARG A 21 -17.78 5.23 6.14
N HIS A 22 -17.53 5.84 5.00
CA HIS A 22 -17.08 5.10 3.80
C HIS A 22 -15.68 4.52 4.01
N GLN A 23 -14.79 5.28 4.61
CA GLN A 23 -13.43 4.86 4.94
C GLN A 23 -13.42 3.71 5.96
N LEU A 24 -14.23 3.80 7.02
CA LEU A 24 -14.41 2.72 8.00
C LEU A 24 -14.94 1.43 7.35
N ARG A 25 -15.92 1.52 6.45
CA ARG A 25 -16.43 0.35 5.72
C ARG A 25 -15.35 -0.29 4.87
N ASN A 26 -14.52 0.51 4.19
CA ASN A 26 -13.42 -0.01 3.37
C ASN A 26 -12.38 -0.72 4.22
N LEU A 27 -12.00 -0.15 5.38
CA LEU A 27 -11.07 -0.78 6.30
C LEU A 27 -11.63 -2.08 6.89
N LEU A 28 -12.90 -2.08 7.31
CA LEU A 28 -13.57 -3.29 7.81
C LEU A 28 -13.68 -4.37 6.73
N ALA A 29 -13.93 -4.01 5.48
CA ALA A 29 -13.94 -4.96 4.37
C ALA A 29 -12.57 -5.60 4.15
N ILE A 30 -11.49 -4.82 4.25
CA ILE A 30 -10.11 -5.33 4.17
C ILE A 30 -9.83 -6.26 5.34
N VAL A 31 -10.15 -5.87 6.57
CA VAL A 31 -9.95 -6.70 7.78
C VAL A 31 -10.75 -7.99 7.68
N SER A 32 -12.02 -7.94 7.25
CA SER A 32 -12.85 -9.12 7.06
C SER A 32 -12.28 -10.07 6.01
N ALA A 33 -11.76 -9.55 4.90
CA ALA A 33 -11.09 -10.34 3.87
C ALA A 33 -9.81 -11.00 4.41
N LEU A 34 -9.03 -10.29 5.24
CA LEU A 34 -7.84 -10.80 5.91
C LEU A 34 -8.18 -11.98 6.83
N ILE A 35 -9.22 -11.84 7.65
CA ILE A 35 -9.67 -12.87 8.59
C ILE A 35 -10.18 -14.11 7.83
N SER A 36 -11.08 -13.93 6.85
CA SER A 36 -11.63 -15.03 6.06
C SER A 36 -10.53 -15.86 5.40
N GLN A 37 -9.52 -15.21 4.85
CA GLN A 37 -8.45 -15.89 4.16
C GLN A 37 -7.47 -16.60 5.10
N ALA A 38 -7.25 -16.06 6.30
CA ALA A 38 -6.43 -16.74 7.30
C ALA A 38 -7.10 -18.02 7.84
N LEU A 39 -8.43 -18.08 7.76
CA LEU A 39 -9.23 -19.24 8.16
C LEU A 39 -9.34 -20.30 7.06
N ASP A 40 -9.11 -19.93 5.79
CA ASP A 40 -9.26 -20.83 4.63
C ASP A 40 -8.01 -21.69 4.32
N GLY A 41 -6.94 -21.59 5.10
CA GLY A 41 -5.67 -22.29 4.85
C GLY A 41 -5.32 -23.33 5.89
N ASP A 42 -4.63 -24.41 5.47
CA ASP A 42 -4.02 -25.45 6.33
C ASP A 42 -2.79 -24.96 7.13
N ARG A 43 -2.69 -23.65 7.39
CA ARG A 43 -1.56 -23.06 8.11
C ARG A 43 -1.74 -23.16 9.61
N PRO A 44 -0.64 -23.26 10.39
CA PRO A 44 -0.73 -23.19 11.85
C PRO A 44 -1.41 -21.89 12.29
N ALA A 45 -2.45 -22.00 13.11
CA ALA A 45 -3.26 -20.87 13.55
C ALA A 45 -2.45 -19.71 14.17
N LEU A 46 -1.30 -20.04 14.78
CA LEU A 46 -0.40 -19.04 15.36
C LEU A 46 0.30 -18.18 14.31
N GLU A 47 0.69 -18.75 13.17
CA GLU A 47 1.33 -18.03 12.07
C GLU A 47 0.31 -17.13 11.37
N ALA A 48 -0.87 -17.66 11.04
CA ALA A 48 -1.97 -16.90 10.48
C ALA A 48 -2.36 -15.73 11.40
N GLY A 49 -2.41 -15.93 12.70
CA GLY A 49 -2.69 -14.88 13.68
C GLY A 49 -1.65 -13.76 13.70
N ARG A 50 -0.36 -14.11 13.59
CA ARG A 50 0.73 -13.10 13.51
C ARG A 50 0.67 -12.27 12.22
N GLU A 51 0.42 -12.91 11.08
CA GLU A 51 0.23 -12.22 9.81
C GLU A 51 -0.94 -11.24 9.85
N ILE A 52 -2.09 -11.66 10.38
CA ILE A 52 -3.26 -10.78 10.54
C ILE A 52 -2.91 -9.62 11.46
N ALA A 53 -2.27 -9.87 12.61
CA ALA A 53 -1.91 -8.84 13.56
C ALA A 53 -0.98 -7.78 12.94
N ALA A 54 0.02 -8.19 12.16
CA ALA A 54 0.93 -7.28 11.46
C ALA A 54 0.18 -6.40 10.43
N ARG A 55 -0.73 -6.99 9.65
CA ARG A 55 -1.56 -6.25 8.68
C ARG A 55 -2.54 -5.28 9.34
N VAL A 56 -3.14 -5.69 10.46
CA VAL A 56 -4.02 -4.81 11.25
C VAL A 56 -3.22 -3.65 11.85
N ALA A 57 -2.04 -3.91 12.41
CA ALA A 57 -1.16 -2.88 12.94
C ALA A 57 -0.75 -1.87 11.87
N MET A 58 -0.43 -2.33 10.67
CA MET A 58 -0.15 -1.47 9.52
C MET A 58 -1.36 -0.60 9.16
N LEU A 59 -2.56 -1.20 9.03
CA LEU A 59 -3.79 -0.46 8.74
C LEU A 59 -4.07 0.59 9.80
N THR A 60 -3.85 0.28 11.08
CA THR A 60 -3.99 1.24 12.18
C THR A 60 -3.05 2.42 12.00
N ARG A 61 -1.76 2.19 11.73
CA ARG A 61 -0.79 3.27 11.50
C ARG A 61 -1.17 4.17 10.33
N ILE A 62 -1.58 3.57 9.21
CA ILE A 62 -2.03 4.34 8.04
C ILE A 62 -3.27 5.16 8.40
N THR A 63 -4.22 4.58 9.13
CA THR A 63 -5.43 5.27 9.56
C THR A 63 -5.13 6.43 10.51
N ASP A 64 -4.22 6.23 11.46
CA ASP A 64 -3.80 7.29 12.40
C ASP A 64 -3.13 8.45 11.66
N LEU A 65 -2.30 8.16 10.67
CA LEU A 65 -1.71 9.16 9.80
C LEU A 65 -2.78 9.91 8.96
N MET A 66 -3.82 9.20 8.50
CA MET A 66 -4.93 9.79 7.75
C MET A 66 -5.83 10.68 8.58
N LEU A 67 -5.97 10.39 9.87
CA LEU A 67 -6.87 11.11 10.78
C LEU A 67 -6.21 12.33 11.44
N GLN A 68 -4.91 12.53 11.31
CA GLN A 68 -4.24 13.72 11.82
C GLN A 68 -4.75 14.97 11.08
N PRO A 69 -5.18 16.03 11.78
CA PRO A 69 -5.85 17.21 11.20
C PRO A 69 -5.01 17.98 10.14
N HIS A 70 -3.71 17.71 10.06
CA HIS A 70 -2.76 18.33 9.14
C HIS A 70 -1.95 17.32 8.32
N ALA A 71 -2.17 16.02 8.50
CA ALA A 71 -1.59 14.98 7.69
C ALA A 71 -2.48 14.72 6.49
N GLN A 72 -2.44 15.64 5.57
CA GLN A 72 -2.65 15.22 4.19
C GLN A 72 -1.55 14.19 3.93
N PHE A 73 -1.86 12.94 3.55
CA PHE A 73 -0.99 12.21 2.65
C PHE A 73 -0.93 13.05 1.39
N SER A 74 -0.14 14.09 1.47
CA SER A 74 -0.01 15.01 0.37
C SER A 74 0.94 14.43 -0.67
N ASP A 75 1.68 13.36 -0.31
CA ASP A 75 2.77 12.91 -1.16
C ASP A 75 3.05 11.40 -1.04
N LEU A 76 3.27 10.77 -2.19
CA LEU A 76 3.60 9.35 -2.33
C LEU A 76 4.91 8.98 -1.62
N ASP A 77 5.92 9.88 -1.57
CA ASP A 77 7.19 9.62 -0.85
C ASP A 77 6.94 9.38 0.64
N THR A 78 6.14 10.23 1.26
CA THR A 78 5.78 10.08 2.69
C THR A 78 5.03 8.76 2.93
N LEU A 79 4.07 8.42 2.06
CA LEU A 79 3.34 7.16 2.16
C LEU A 79 4.27 5.96 2.09
N VAL A 80 5.16 5.91 1.09
CA VAL A 80 6.10 4.81 0.88
C VAL A 80 7.02 4.65 2.09
N ARG A 81 7.56 5.74 2.62
CA ARG A 81 8.43 5.70 3.82
C ARG A 81 7.73 5.18 5.05
N VAL A 82 6.48 5.58 5.25
CA VAL A 82 5.68 5.12 6.39
C VAL A 82 5.29 3.65 6.23
N ALA A 83 4.90 3.24 5.03
CA ALA A 83 4.53 1.85 4.75
C ALA A 83 5.71 0.89 4.95
N LEU A 84 6.95 1.32 4.71
CA LEU A 84 8.17 0.52 4.75
C LEU A 84 9.04 0.78 6.00
N ALA A 85 8.51 1.44 7.01
CA ALA A 85 9.28 1.84 8.19
C ALA A 85 9.70 0.66 9.09
N GLU A 86 9.00 -0.48 9.02
CA GLU A 86 9.32 -1.67 9.84
C GLU A 86 10.53 -2.44 9.31
N GLY A 87 10.77 -2.41 8.01
CA GLY A 87 11.91 -3.08 7.39
C GLY A 87 13.28 -2.54 7.80
N GLY A 88 13.35 -1.43 8.49
CA GLY A 88 14.43 -0.80 9.29
C GLY A 88 15.91 -1.03 8.91
N THR A 89 16.16 -1.68 7.78
CA THR A 89 17.49 -2.20 7.43
C THR A 89 18.40 -1.17 6.75
N GLY A 90 17.89 0.04 6.44
CA GLY A 90 18.60 1.00 5.60
C GLY A 90 18.86 0.51 4.15
N ARG A 91 18.32 -0.68 3.80
CA ARG A 91 18.51 -1.33 2.50
C ARG A 91 17.36 -1.12 1.52
N ILE A 92 16.41 -0.24 1.84
CA ILE A 92 15.33 0.16 0.94
C ILE A 92 15.64 1.57 0.43
N ARG A 93 15.85 1.68 -0.87
CA ARG A 93 16.15 2.93 -1.58
C ARG A 93 14.87 3.46 -2.21
N ILE A 94 14.45 4.67 -1.85
CA ILE A 94 13.18 5.27 -2.30
C ILE A 94 13.50 6.49 -3.16
N LYS A 95 12.93 6.57 -4.36
CA LYS A 95 13.14 7.67 -5.29
C LYS A 95 11.93 7.89 -6.22
N GLY A 96 11.46 9.13 -6.28
CA GLY A 96 10.45 9.57 -7.25
C GLY A 96 10.13 11.04 -7.09
N PRO A 97 9.41 11.65 -8.03
CA PRO A 97 8.94 13.01 -7.91
C PRO A 97 7.81 13.14 -6.86
N PRO A 98 7.59 14.33 -6.28
CA PRO A 98 6.42 14.59 -5.46
C PRO A 98 5.13 14.25 -6.21
N LEU A 99 4.24 13.47 -5.58
CA LEU A 99 2.98 13.06 -6.18
C LEU A 99 1.89 12.96 -5.11
N PRO A 100 0.89 13.88 -5.14
CA PRO A 100 -0.23 13.83 -4.21
C PRO A 100 -1.05 12.56 -4.35
N ILE A 101 -1.43 11.96 -3.22
CA ILE A 101 -2.26 10.75 -3.17
C ILE A 101 -3.38 10.92 -2.13
N ALA A 102 -4.62 10.57 -2.52
CA ALA A 102 -5.75 10.58 -1.61
C ALA A 102 -5.65 9.44 -0.59
N SER A 103 -6.11 9.68 0.63
CA SER A 103 -6.00 8.77 1.77
C SER A 103 -6.47 7.34 1.48
N ALA A 104 -7.65 7.18 0.86
CA ALA A 104 -8.21 5.85 0.58
C ALA A 104 -7.39 5.04 -0.44
N ASN A 105 -6.73 5.70 -1.37
CA ASN A 105 -5.88 5.10 -2.39
C ASN A 105 -4.49 4.84 -1.81
N GLY A 106 -4.02 5.71 -0.93
CA GLY A 106 -2.81 5.53 -0.14
C GLY A 106 -2.85 4.26 0.71
N ALA A 107 -3.97 3.95 1.37
CA ALA A 107 -4.12 2.73 2.17
C ALA A 107 -3.95 1.46 1.32
N ALA A 108 -4.57 1.41 0.14
CA ALA A 108 -4.44 0.26 -0.76
C ALA A 108 -3.00 0.05 -1.23
N LEU A 109 -2.31 1.14 -1.58
CA LEU A 109 -0.92 1.09 -2.02
C LEU A 109 0.02 0.73 -0.87
N ALA A 110 -0.20 1.26 0.33
CA ALA A 110 0.61 0.93 1.50
C ALA A 110 0.51 -0.54 1.88
N LEU A 111 -0.68 -1.15 1.79
CA LEU A 111 -0.85 -2.58 1.99
C LEU A 111 -0.07 -3.40 0.95
N ALA A 112 -0.12 -3.01 -0.32
CA ALA A 112 0.65 -3.68 -1.37
C ALA A 112 2.17 -3.60 -1.10
N LEU A 113 2.68 -2.43 -0.71
CA LEU A 113 4.08 -2.24 -0.37
C LEU A 113 4.49 -3.07 0.85
N HIS A 114 3.62 -3.17 1.86
CA HIS A 114 3.90 -4.01 3.02
C HIS A 114 3.98 -5.50 2.66
N GLU A 115 3.09 -6.01 1.81
CA GLU A 115 3.17 -7.40 1.35
C GLU A 115 4.49 -7.69 0.63
N LEU A 116 4.96 -6.73 -0.17
CA LEU A 116 6.27 -6.82 -0.82
C LEU A 116 7.43 -6.79 0.19
N GLU A 117 7.35 -5.94 1.21
CA GLU A 117 8.35 -5.87 2.28
C GLU A 117 8.41 -7.18 3.08
N VAL A 118 7.25 -7.71 3.48
CA VAL A 118 7.16 -9.01 4.19
C VAL A 118 7.78 -10.13 3.35
N HIS A 119 7.49 -10.17 2.05
CA HIS A 119 8.11 -11.12 1.13
C HIS A 119 9.63 -10.93 1.05
N ALA A 120 10.11 -9.71 0.87
CA ALA A 120 11.54 -9.41 0.78
C ALA A 120 12.31 -9.81 2.05
N LEU A 121 11.70 -9.63 3.24
CA LEU A 121 12.27 -10.00 4.53
C LEU A 121 12.23 -11.51 4.82
N SER A 122 11.23 -12.23 4.33
CA SER A 122 11.05 -13.66 4.60
C SER A 122 11.68 -14.58 3.57
N SER A 123 11.69 -14.18 2.29
CA SER A 123 12.07 -15.04 1.17
C SER A 123 12.82 -14.33 0.06
N GLY A 124 12.84 -12.98 0.08
CA GLY A 124 13.39 -12.14 -0.96
C GLY A 124 14.77 -11.55 -0.65
N ALA A 125 15.07 -10.42 -1.28
CA ALA A 125 16.39 -9.80 -1.24
C ALA A 125 16.87 -9.44 0.16
N LEU A 126 15.97 -9.09 1.07
CA LEU A 126 16.36 -8.65 2.43
C LEU A 126 16.75 -9.80 3.36
N THR A 127 16.65 -11.06 2.93
CA THR A 127 17.12 -12.23 3.70
C THR A 127 18.64 -12.36 3.70
N VAL A 128 19.34 -11.77 2.73
CA VAL A 128 20.82 -11.80 2.64
C VAL A 128 21.40 -10.40 2.85
N ARG A 129 22.66 -10.34 3.28
CA ARG A 129 23.31 -9.07 3.68
C ARG A 129 23.45 -8.09 2.54
N GLU A 130 23.78 -8.56 1.36
CA GLU A 130 24.05 -7.79 0.15
C GLU A 130 22.76 -7.32 -0.53
N GLY A 131 21.66 -8.02 -0.26
CA GLY A 131 20.37 -7.76 -0.88
C GLY A 131 19.76 -6.42 -0.46
N TYR A 132 19.14 -5.76 -1.41
CA TYR A 132 18.44 -4.49 -1.19
C TYR A 132 17.20 -4.37 -2.08
N VAL A 133 16.40 -3.35 -1.81
CA VAL A 133 15.19 -3.02 -2.55
C VAL A 133 15.28 -1.62 -3.12
N GLU A 134 14.81 -1.44 -4.34
CA GLU A 134 14.59 -0.13 -4.96
C GLU A 134 13.08 0.08 -5.14
N VAL A 135 12.56 1.16 -4.57
CA VAL A 135 11.21 1.67 -4.84
C VAL A 135 11.35 2.96 -5.60
N ARG A 136 10.89 2.96 -6.84
CA ARG A 136 10.97 4.16 -7.69
C ARG A 136 9.66 4.40 -8.41
N TRP A 137 9.37 5.66 -8.69
CA TRP A 137 8.23 6.02 -9.51
C TRP A 137 8.53 7.21 -10.39
N GLU A 138 7.79 7.26 -11.48
CA GLU A 138 7.83 8.31 -12.47
C GLU A 138 6.40 8.68 -12.86
N VAL A 139 6.21 9.90 -13.35
CA VAL A 139 4.94 10.39 -13.89
C VAL A 139 5.17 10.76 -15.34
N SER A 140 4.34 10.22 -16.23
CA SER A 140 4.44 10.54 -17.66
C SER A 140 4.07 12.01 -17.93
N ALA A 141 4.73 12.60 -18.92
CA ALA A 141 4.47 13.97 -19.37
C ALA A 141 3.36 14.06 -20.44
N LEU A 142 2.31 13.25 -20.32
CA LEU A 142 1.16 13.23 -21.23
C LEU A 142 0.06 14.15 -20.72
N ASP A 143 -0.91 14.52 -21.57
CA ASP A 143 -2.09 15.32 -21.19
C ASP A 143 -2.89 14.62 -20.08
N GLU A 144 -3.00 13.29 -20.15
CA GLU A 144 -3.47 12.46 -19.05
C GLU A 144 -2.26 11.72 -18.45
N PRO A 145 -1.69 12.22 -17.34
CA PRO A 145 -0.48 11.65 -16.78
C PRO A 145 -0.74 10.31 -16.09
N TYR A 146 0.20 9.39 -16.26
CA TYR A 146 0.22 8.08 -15.62
C TYR A 146 1.38 7.99 -14.64
N LEU A 147 1.09 7.40 -13.49
CA LEU A 147 2.09 6.90 -12.56
C LEU A 147 2.63 5.57 -13.11
N TRP A 148 3.94 5.42 -13.15
CA TRP A 148 4.63 4.16 -13.16
C TRP A 148 5.38 4.02 -11.84
N LEU A 149 5.05 3.03 -11.03
CA LEU A 149 5.70 2.72 -9.75
C LEU A 149 6.26 1.31 -9.83
N GLN A 150 7.50 1.15 -9.39
CA GLN A 150 8.20 -0.12 -9.37
C GLN A 150 8.84 -0.39 -8.01
N TRP A 151 8.61 -1.60 -7.53
CA TRP A 151 9.40 -2.28 -6.52
C TRP A 151 10.36 -3.22 -7.22
N ALA A 152 11.66 -3.18 -6.90
CA ALA A 152 12.63 -4.08 -7.48
C ALA A 152 13.59 -4.60 -6.41
N GLU A 153 13.57 -5.90 -6.17
CA GLU A 153 14.55 -6.59 -5.35
C GLU A 153 15.85 -6.79 -6.13
N ARG A 154 16.97 -6.61 -5.47
CA ARG A 154 18.32 -6.73 -6.04
C ARG A 154 19.22 -7.56 -5.12
N ASP A 155 20.15 -8.27 -5.73
CA ASP A 155 21.18 -9.05 -5.05
C ASP A 155 20.63 -10.00 -3.97
N GLY A 156 19.43 -10.54 -4.22
CA GLY A 156 18.75 -11.49 -3.34
C GLY A 156 19.36 -12.89 -3.40
N PRO A 157 18.81 -13.84 -2.60
CA PRO A 157 19.31 -15.21 -2.56
C PRO A 157 19.09 -15.91 -3.91
N ARG A 158 20.03 -16.79 -4.29
CA ARG A 158 19.97 -17.56 -5.57
C ARG A 158 18.78 -18.49 -5.66
N HIS A 159 18.37 -19.06 -4.52
CA HIS A 159 17.20 -19.93 -4.41
C HIS A 159 16.14 -19.20 -3.59
N ARG A 160 15.08 -18.79 -4.24
CA ARG A 160 13.98 -18.07 -3.63
C ARG A 160 12.69 -18.86 -3.73
N SER A 161 11.85 -18.72 -2.73
CA SER A 161 10.47 -19.15 -2.86
C SER A 161 9.71 -18.12 -3.71
N PRO A 162 8.89 -18.57 -4.65
CA PRO A 162 8.01 -17.65 -5.39
C PRO A 162 7.05 -16.96 -4.42
N LEU A 163 6.50 -15.83 -4.85
CA LEU A 163 5.45 -15.17 -4.08
C LEU A 163 4.27 -16.15 -3.91
N PRO A 164 3.93 -16.53 -2.68
CA PRO A 164 2.90 -17.54 -2.45
C PRO A 164 1.54 -17.06 -2.97
N ASP A 165 0.77 -17.99 -3.54
CA ASP A 165 -0.62 -17.70 -3.87
C ASP A 165 -1.39 -17.40 -2.59
N GLY A 166 -2.14 -16.32 -2.60
CA GLY A 166 -2.86 -15.88 -1.41
C GLY A 166 -3.26 -14.41 -1.46
N LEU A 167 -3.52 -13.85 -0.27
CA LEU A 167 -3.97 -12.45 -0.16
C LEU A 167 -2.95 -11.47 -0.69
N GLY A 168 -1.66 -11.63 -0.35
CA GLY A 168 -0.59 -10.73 -0.79
C GLY A 168 -0.57 -10.61 -2.32
N LYS A 169 -0.54 -11.74 -3.03
CA LYS A 169 -0.57 -11.76 -4.49
C LYS A 169 -1.84 -11.13 -5.07
N ARG A 170 -3.00 -11.36 -4.44
CA ARG A 170 -4.28 -10.73 -4.84
C ARG A 170 -4.29 -9.23 -4.59
N LEU A 171 -3.70 -8.76 -3.49
CA LEU A 171 -3.52 -7.32 -3.25
C LEU A 171 -2.66 -6.69 -4.32
N LEU A 172 -1.54 -7.30 -4.66
CA LEU A 172 -0.57 -6.80 -5.64
C LEU A 172 -1.12 -6.78 -7.07
N LEU A 173 -1.80 -7.83 -7.51
CA LEU A 173 -2.20 -8.02 -8.91
C LEU A 173 -3.65 -7.65 -9.20
N THR A 174 -4.50 -7.53 -8.18
CA THR A 174 -5.94 -7.35 -8.41
C THR A 174 -6.50 -6.18 -7.61
N ALA A 175 -6.41 -6.20 -6.28
CA ALA A 175 -7.13 -5.23 -5.46
C ALA A 175 -6.56 -3.82 -5.57
N THR A 176 -5.23 -3.67 -5.45
CA THR A 176 -4.56 -2.37 -5.56
C THR A 176 -4.66 -1.77 -6.96
N PRO A 177 -4.31 -2.48 -8.06
CA PRO A 177 -4.46 -1.91 -9.39
C PRO A 177 -5.93 -1.58 -9.72
N ARG A 178 -6.88 -2.44 -9.35
CA ARG A 178 -8.31 -2.16 -9.55
C ARG A 178 -8.77 -0.90 -8.82
N ARG A 179 -8.31 -0.72 -7.57
CA ARG A 179 -8.61 0.48 -6.77
C ARG A 179 -8.08 1.74 -7.42
N LEU A 180 -6.89 1.68 -8.00
CA LEU A 180 -6.19 2.78 -8.66
C LEU A 180 -6.53 2.88 -10.17
N ARG A 181 -7.53 2.14 -10.66
CA ARG A 181 -7.92 2.08 -12.08
C ARG A 181 -6.73 1.80 -13.00
N GLY A 182 -5.77 1.01 -12.51
CA GLY A 182 -4.52 0.72 -13.15
C GLY A 182 -4.33 -0.77 -13.44
N GLN A 183 -3.09 -1.12 -13.76
CA GLN A 183 -2.63 -2.48 -13.99
C GLN A 183 -1.35 -2.73 -13.22
N ALA A 184 -1.14 -3.96 -12.80
CA ALA A 184 0.10 -4.36 -12.14
C ALA A 184 0.59 -5.69 -12.68
N ASP A 185 1.91 -5.87 -12.63
CA ASP A 185 2.61 -7.08 -13.05
C ASP A 185 3.68 -7.48 -12.03
N ILE A 186 3.95 -8.78 -11.94
CA ILE A 186 5.03 -9.35 -11.14
C ILE A 186 5.93 -10.17 -12.04
N GLN A 187 7.23 -9.90 -11.97
CA GLN A 187 8.28 -10.67 -12.62
C GLN A 187 9.19 -11.27 -11.56
N GLU A 188 9.27 -12.58 -11.54
CA GLU A 188 10.17 -13.33 -10.68
C GLU A 188 11.44 -13.65 -11.47
N LEU A 189 12.49 -12.86 -11.26
CA LEU A 189 13.78 -13.01 -11.91
C LEU A 189 14.79 -13.71 -10.98
N PRO A 190 15.84 -14.34 -11.52
CA PRO A 190 16.92 -14.88 -10.68
C PRO A 190 17.57 -13.84 -9.77
N SER A 191 17.55 -12.56 -10.16
CA SER A 191 18.11 -11.44 -9.41
C SER A 191 17.20 -10.85 -8.33
N GLY A 192 15.89 -11.12 -8.36
CA GLY A 192 14.94 -10.53 -7.43
C GLY A 192 13.52 -10.50 -7.99
N LEU A 193 12.55 -10.24 -7.13
CA LEU A 193 11.18 -9.95 -7.52
C LEU A 193 11.08 -8.51 -8.00
N ILE A 194 10.40 -8.30 -9.11
CA ILE A 194 10.00 -6.98 -9.59
C ILE A 194 8.48 -6.92 -9.62
N TRP A 195 7.90 -5.94 -8.95
CA TRP A 195 6.49 -5.59 -9.08
C TRP A 195 6.38 -4.20 -9.69
N SER A 196 5.51 -4.05 -10.67
CA SER A 196 5.27 -2.79 -11.37
C SER A 196 3.80 -2.47 -11.36
N LEU A 197 3.47 -1.20 -11.10
CA LEU A 197 2.11 -0.66 -11.10
C LEU A 197 2.04 0.52 -12.08
N HIS A 198 1.05 0.50 -12.96
CA HIS A 198 0.69 1.59 -13.85
C HIS A 198 -0.71 2.08 -13.50
N ALA A 199 -0.89 3.35 -13.22
CA ALA A 199 -2.20 3.91 -12.87
C ALA A 199 -2.34 5.37 -13.34
N PRO A 200 -3.55 5.82 -13.73
CA PRO A 200 -3.79 7.23 -14.03
C PRO A 200 -3.55 8.09 -12.77
N VAL A 201 -2.81 9.19 -12.90
CA VAL A 201 -2.57 10.10 -11.75
C VAL A 201 -3.88 10.66 -11.20
N ALA A 202 -4.88 10.87 -12.03
CA ALA A 202 -6.20 11.29 -11.61
C ALA A 202 -6.85 10.32 -10.63
N ALA A 203 -6.61 9.01 -10.80
CA ALA A 203 -7.14 7.98 -9.90
C ALA A 203 -6.46 7.97 -8.53
N LEU A 204 -5.21 8.47 -8.40
CA LEU A 204 -4.55 8.56 -7.11
C LEU A 204 -5.12 9.69 -6.24
N ARG A 205 -5.65 10.74 -6.86
CA ARG A 205 -6.17 11.95 -6.22
C ARG A 205 -7.67 11.89 -5.91
N ALA A 206 -8.37 10.87 -6.40
CA ALA A 206 -9.83 10.73 -6.31
C ALA A 206 -10.33 10.22 -4.94
#